data_3a257f1f76501cb330488bae27751d55
#
_entry.id   3a257f1f76501cb330488bae27751d55
#
_cell.length_a   1.000
_cell.length_b   1.000
_cell.length_c   1.000
_cell.angle_alpha   90.00
_cell.angle_beta   90.00
_cell.angle_gamma   90.00
#
_symmetry.space_group_name_H-M   'P 1'
#
loop_
_entity.id
_entity.type
_entity.pdbx_description
1 polymer ?
#
loop_
_entity_poly.entity_id
_entity_poly.type
_entity_poly.pdbx_seq_one_letter_code
_entity_poly.pdbx_strand_id
1 'polypeptide(L)'
;MDWRIINDLDYNHYMQEYKINALLAKVFAYKQYSSQEIETMLSSRLVYHDFSLFSEAEMTLERIHEAIENNEKICIYGDYDCDGILATSILVEAFRQLGIEVGYHIPSRLQDGYGLNVTRVEQMAAKGYSLIITVDNGIKANEAIDLANELGIDVIVTDHHSHDDNLPNAFSIIHTAISPDYPYKPISGGFVAYKLASALLNRHDKYLFCLAAITTISDMMPLLDENRSLVKRALEFMKENKFPQLELLLGNNQKYNVTSIGFIIAPKINSFGRLGEIVNPNHLVKYFLQNASTGILQAVSSKAIEINSKRQTMTNQQYQTVLASLDANDKFL
;
A
#
# COMPACT_ATOMS: atom_id res chain seq x y z
N MET A 1 24.27 -25.20 -3.45
CA MET A 1 23.31 -24.80 -2.38
C MET A 1 23.11 -26.04 -1.51
N ASP A 2 23.58 -25.99 -0.27
CA ASP A 2 23.46 -27.15 0.63
C ASP A 2 22.16 -27.05 1.43
N TRP A 3 21.30 -28.03 1.29
CA TRP A 3 20.07 -28.14 2.07
C TRP A 3 20.38 -28.62 3.47
N ARG A 4 19.98 -27.85 4.49
CA ARG A 4 20.07 -28.28 5.90
C ARG A 4 18.69 -28.72 6.37
N ILE A 5 18.55 -29.98 6.70
CA ILE A 5 17.35 -30.52 7.35
C ILE A 5 17.46 -30.24 8.84
N ILE A 6 16.48 -29.53 9.40
CA ILE A 6 16.42 -29.27 10.83
C ILE A 6 15.57 -30.37 11.46
N ASN A 7 16.23 -31.32 12.13
CA ASN A 7 15.56 -32.49 12.72
C ASN A 7 15.20 -32.31 14.22
N ASP A 8 15.82 -31.32 14.90
CA ASP A 8 15.78 -31.22 16.36
C ASP A 8 14.83 -30.10 16.85
N LEU A 9 13.74 -29.85 16.13
CA LEU A 9 12.73 -28.93 16.58
C LEU A 9 11.77 -29.61 17.55
N ASP A 10 11.70 -29.10 18.78
CA ASP A 10 10.64 -29.51 19.69
C ASP A 10 9.34 -28.81 19.30
N TYR A 11 8.47 -29.53 18.63
CA TYR A 11 7.17 -29.06 18.14
C TYR A 11 5.98 -29.76 18.80
N ASN A 12 6.24 -30.77 19.64
CA ASN A 12 5.18 -31.59 20.22
C ASN A 12 4.27 -30.79 21.15
N HIS A 13 4.82 -29.83 21.90
CA HIS A 13 4.02 -28.96 22.75
C HIS A 13 3.05 -28.09 21.94
N TYR A 14 3.45 -27.57 20.77
CA TYR A 14 2.55 -26.81 19.88
C TYR A 14 1.38 -27.68 19.36
N MET A 15 1.64 -28.96 19.04
CA MET A 15 0.59 -29.88 18.61
C MET A 15 -0.45 -30.09 19.71
N GLN A 16 -0.01 -30.25 20.94
CA GLN A 16 -0.88 -30.52 22.09
C GLN A 16 -1.65 -29.26 22.52
N GLU A 17 -0.94 -28.14 22.66
CA GLU A 17 -1.48 -26.88 23.14
C GLU A 17 -2.51 -26.29 22.16
N TYR A 18 -2.14 -26.21 20.87
CA TYR A 18 -2.98 -25.56 19.85
C TYR A 18 -3.84 -26.52 19.03
N LYS A 19 -3.77 -27.83 19.29
CA LYS A 19 -4.51 -28.89 18.56
C LYS A 19 -4.34 -28.82 17.04
N ILE A 20 -3.10 -28.59 16.59
CA ILE A 20 -2.71 -28.44 15.20
C ILE A 20 -1.94 -29.68 14.70
N ASN A 21 -1.85 -29.84 13.38
CA ASN A 21 -1.07 -30.93 12.78
C ASN A 21 0.44 -30.70 12.92
N ALA A 22 1.21 -31.78 12.77
CA ALA A 22 2.66 -31.76 12.94
C ALA A 22 3.39 -30.81 11.98
N LEU A 23 2.89 -30.62 10.75
CA LEU A 23 3.53 -29.72 9.78
C LEU A 23 3.44 -28.26 10.25
N LEU A 24 2.26 -27.83 10.68
CA LEU A 24 2.04 -26.46 11.18
C LEU A 24 2.80 -26.24 12.49
N ALA A 25 2.82 -27.24 13.38
CA ALA A 25 3.59 -27.17 14.62
C ALA A 25 5.10 -27.01 14.37
N LYS A 26 5.67 -27.71 13.37
CA LYS A 26 7.07 -27.52 12.96
C LYS A 26 7.34 -26.12 12.42
N VAL A 27 6.40 -25.55 11.66
CA VAL A 27 6.53 -24.17 11.17
C VAL A 27 6.55 -23.17 12.34
N PHE A 28 5.67 -23.34 13.34
CA PHE A 28 5.65 -22.48 14.52
C PHE A 28 6.93 -22.59 15.34
N ALA A 29 7.39 -23.80 15.57
CA ALA A 29 8.67 -24.05 16.27
C ALA A 29 9.86 -23.43 15.53
N TYR A 30 9.91 -23.56 14.20
CA TYR A 30 10.98 -22.98 13.39
C TYR A 30 10.95 -21.45 13.39
N LYS A 31 9.78 -20.86 13.29
CA LYS A 31 9.59 -19.39 13.25
C LYS A 31 9.63 -18.75 14.63
N GLN A 32 9.56 -19.54 15.71
CA GLN A 32 9.55 -19.06 17.09
C GLN A 32 8.46 -18.01 17.38
N TYR A 33 7.29 -18.20 16.80
CA TYR A 33 6.17 -17.33 17.07
C TYR A 33 5.77 -17.38 18.54
N SER A 34 5.43 -16.22 19.10
CA SER A 34 4.85 -16.10 20.45
C SER A 34 3.47 -16.76 20.51
N SER A 35 3.04 -17.14 21.73
CA SER A 35 1.69 -17.69 21.94
C SER A 35 0.60 -16.73 21.43
N GLN A 36 0.76 -15.44 21.63
CA GLN A 36 -0.19 -14.42 21.16
C GLN A 36 -0.28 -14.39 19.61
N GLU A 37 0.84 -14.46 18.91
CA GLU A 37 0.86 -14.52 17.44
C GLU A 37 0.18 -15.79 16.94
N ILE A 38 0.47 -16.95 17.57
CA ILE A 38 -0.14 -18.24 17.23
C ILE A 38 -1.66 -18.21 17.44
N GLU A 39 -2.11 -17.73 18.59
CA GLU A 39 -3.54 -17.58 18.90
C GLU A 39 -4.23 -16.68 17.89
N THR A 40 -3.64 -15.55 17.55
CA THR A 40 -4.15 -14.64 16.51
C THR A 40 -4.23 -15.31 15.14
N MET A 41 -3.18 -16.08 14.76
CA MET A 41 -3.15 -16.81 13.49
C MET A 41 -4.21 -17.92 13.39
N LEU A 42 -4.51 -18.60 14.50
CA LEU A 42 -5.49 -19.68 14.55
C LEU A 42 -6.91 -19.17 14.79
N SER A 43 -7.07 -17.97 15.33
CA SER A 43 -8.36 -17.38 15.64
C SER A 43 -9.18 -17.11 14.37
N SER A 44 -10.49 -17.25 14.48
CA SER A 44 -11.46 -16.73 13.52
C SER A 44 -11.82 -15.26 13.76
N ARG A 45 -11.41 -14.70 14.92
CA ARG A 45 -11.67 -13.31 15.28
C ARG A 45 -10.80 -12.40 14.40
N LEU A 46 -11.41 -11.37 13.85
CA LEU A 46 -10.69 -10.31 13.14
C LEU A 46 -10.05 -9.38 14.15
N VAL A 47 -8.76 -9.14 13.97
CA VAL A 47 -8.03 -8.07 14.64
C VAL A 47 -8.07 -6.85 13.75
N TYR A 48 -8.42 -5.71 14.29
CA TYR A 48 -8.41 -4.41 13.63
C TYR A 48 -8.14 -3.34 14.68
N HIS A 49 -7.12 -2.54 14.47
CA HIS A 49 -6.79 -1.42 15.32
C HIS A 49 -7.37 -0.15 14.75
N ASP A 50 -8.12 0.59 15.56
CA ASP A 50 -8.86 1.77 15.13
C ASP A 50 -7.93 2.92 14.75
N PHE A 51 -8.38 3.81 13.84
CA PHE A 51 -7.64 5.00 13.43
C PHE A 51 -7.33 5.94 14.61
N SER A 52 -8.22 6.02 15.60
CA SER A 52 -8.04 6.85 16.79
C SER A 52 -6.83 6.51 17.65
N LEU A 53 -6.18 5.36 17.39
CA LEU A 53 -4.95 4.96 18.08
C LEU A 53 -3.68 5.63 17.52
N PHE A 54 -3.77 6.31 16.38
CA PHE A 54 -2.68 7.18 15.93
C PHE A 54 -2.65 8.45 16.78
N SER A 55 -1.45 8.88 17.19
CA SER A 55 -1.28 10.01 18.12
C SER A 55 -1.91 11.31 17.64
N GLU A 56 -1.92 11.57 16.32
CA GLU A 56 -2.43 12.80 15.73
C GLU A 56 -3.73 12.57 14.93
N ALA A 57 -4.47 11.49 15.25
CA ALA A 57 -5.69 11.11 14.54
C ALA A 57 -6.78 12.20 14.58
N GLU A 58 -7.06 12.74 15.76
CA GLU A 58 -8.11 13.75 15.96
C GLU A 58 -7.76 15.04 15.20
N MET A 59 -6.56 15.58 15.38
CA MET A 59 -6.07 16.78 14.69
C MET A 59 -6.10 16.61 13.17
N THR A 60 -5.74 15.43 12.66
CA THR A 60 -5.81 15.10 11.23
C THR A 60 -7.24 15.17 10.71
N LEU A 61 -8.20 14.56 11.41
CA LEU A 61 -9.60 14.57 11.00
C LEU A 61 -10.19 15.96 11.07
N GLU A 62 -9.92 16.73 12.11
CA GLU A 62 -10.37 18.13 12.27
C GLU A 62 -9.88 18.98 11.11
N ARG A 63 -8.59 18.92 10.77
CA ARG A 63 -8.02 19.70 9.65
C ARG A 63 -8.63 19.33 8.30
N ILE A 64 -8.90 18.04 8.07
CA ILE A 64 -9.56 17.59 6.84
C ILE A 64 -11.01 18.10 6.79
N HIS A 65 -11.76 18.04 7.88
CA HIS A 65 -13.11 18.54 7.97
C HIS A 65 -13.15 20.06 7.75
N GLU A 66 -12.24 20.81 8.34
CA GLU A 66 -12.09 22.25 8.11
C GLU A 66 -11.84 22.56 6.63
N ALA A 67 -10.95 21.81 5.97
CA ALA A 67 -10.69 21.99 4.55
C ALA A 67 -11.95 21.73 3.69
N ILE A 68 -12.74 20.71 4.05
CA ILE A 68 -14.00 20.40 3.37
C ILE A 68 -15.03 21.52 3.57
N GLU A 69 -15.23 21.99 4.80
CA GLU A 69 -16.19 23.06 5.13
C GLU A 69 -15.85 24.39 4.44
N ASN A 70 -14.56 24.70 4.36
CA ASN A 70 -14.04 25.90 3.71
C ASN A 70 -13.90 25.77 2.18
N ASN A 71 -14.26 24.61 1.58
CA ASN A 71 -14.08 24.32 0.16
C ASN A 71 -12.63 24.52 -0.31
N GLU A 72 -11.67 24.16 0.51
CA GLU A 72 -10.25 24.23 0.19
C GLU A 72 -9.86 23.22 -0.89
N LYS A 73 -8.82 23.55 -1.68
CA LYS A 73 -8.27 22.60 -2.63
C LYS A 73 -7.33 21.61 -1.95
N ILE A 74 -7.75 20.36 -1.92
CA ILE A 74 -7.00 19.23 -1.33
C ILE A 74 -6.31 18.45 -2.43
N CYS A 75 -5.03 18.09 -2.25
CA CYS A 75 -4.28 17.19 -3.12
C CYS A 75 -3.85 15.93 -2.36
N ILE A 76 -4.17 14.76 -2.90
CA ILE A 76 -3.62 13.47 -2.42
C ILE A 76 -2.34 13.19 -3.22
N TYR A 77 -1.21 13.10 -2.52
CA TYR A 77 0.09 12.89 -3.13
C TYR A 77 0.62 11.50 -2.78
N GLY A 78 0.66 10.61 -3.76
CA GLY A 78 1.07 9.21 -3.57
C GLY A 78 2.52 8.91 -3.93
N ASP A 79 2.84 7.61 -3.96
CA ASP A 79 4.05 7.07 -4.57
C ASP A 79 3.72 6.26 -5.82
N TYR A 80 4.74 5.91 -6.62
CA TYR A 80 4.61 5.32 -7.97
C TYR A 80 4.47 3.79 -7.97
N ASP A 81 4.56 3.13 -6.86
CA ASP A 81 4.41 1.67 -6.78
C ASP A 81 2.95 1.24 -6.45
N CYS A 82 2.75 -0.05 -6.26
CA CYS A 82 1.42 -0.60 -6.02
C CYS A 82 0.82 -0.09 -4.71
N ASP A 83 1.63 0.09 -3.67
CA ASP A 83 1.16 0.59 -2.38
C ASP A 83 0.74 2.06 -2.52
N GLY A 84 1.60 2.94 -3.02
CA GLY A 84 1.31 4.36 -3.18
C GLY A 84 0.14 4.65 -4.14
N ILE A 85 0.07 3.93 -5.28
CA ILE A 85 -1.04 4.07 -6.25
C ILE A 85 -2.37 3.68 -5.61
N LEU A 86 -2.43 2.55 -4.90
CA LEU A 86 -3.66 2.10 -4.27
C LEU A 86 -4.01 2.92 -3.03
N ALA A 87 -3.03 3.36 -2.23
CA ALA A 87 -3.23 4.30 -1.13
C ALA A 87 -3.89 5.60 -1.62
N THR A 88 -3.37 6.17 -2.71
CA THR A 88 -3.97 7.33 -3.38
C THR A 88 -5.39 7.05 -3.82
N SER A 89 -5.61 5.90 -4.48
CA SER A 89 -6.95 5.52 -4.97
C SER A 89 -7.96 5.34 -3.84
N ILE A 90 -7.53 4.81 -2.70
CA ILE A 90 -8.35 4.65 -1.49
C ILE A 90 -8.84 6.02 -0.99
N LEU A 91 -7.94 6.99 -0.81
CA LEU A 91 -8.36 8.30 -0.31
C LEU A 91 -9.17 9.08 -1.34
N VAL A 92 -8.78 9.10 -2.61
CA VAL A 92 -9.55 9.77 -3.67
C VAL A 92 -10.97 9.19 -3.76
N GLU A 93 -11.12 7.88 -3.67
CA GLU A 93 -12.44 7.24 -3.64
C GLU A 93 -13.23 7.58 -2.37
N ALA A 94 -12.59 7.65 -1.21
CA ALA A 94 -13.24 8.04 0.03
C ALA A 94 -13.79 9.48 -0.05
N PHE A 95 -12.99 10.45 -0.51
CA PHE A 95 -13.46 11.81 -0.74
C PHE A 95 -14.59 11.88 -1.77
N ARG A 96 -14.48 11.11 -2.87
CA ARG A 96 -15.56 11.01 -3.87
C ARG A 96 -16.86 10.50 -3.26
N GLN A 97 -16.81 9.51 -2.35
CA GLN A 97 -17.99 9.00 -1.66
C GLN A 97 -18.62 10.03 -0.70
N LEU A 98 -17.83 10.98 -0.20
CA LEU A 98 -18.31 12.15 0.55
C LEU A 98 -18.86 13.26 -0.35
N GLY A 99 -18.76 13.11 -1.67
CA GLY A 99 -19.17 14.15 -2.64
C GLY A 99 -18.12 15.25 -2.81
N ILE A 100 -16.89 15.05 -2.35
CA ILE A 100 -15.80 16.02 -2.40
C ILE A 100 -14.86 15.66 -3.55
N GLU A 101 -14.56 16.64 -4.41
CA GLU A 101 -13.57 16.50 -5.46
C GLU A 101 -12.19 16.92 -4.95
N VAL A 102 -11.22 16.03 -5.03
CA VAL A 102 -9.82 16.28 -4.65
C VAL A 102 -8.89 16.08 -5.84
N GLY A 103 -7.80 16.86 -5.89
CA GLY A 103 -6.70 16.60 -6.79
C GLY A 103 -5.89 15.41 -6.33
N TYR A 104 -5.16 14.79 -7.26
CA TYR A 104 -4.20 13.75 -6.89
C TYR A 104 -2.99 13.77 -7.81
N HIS A 105 -1.87 13.25 -7.31
CA HIS A 105 -0.64 13.16 -8.07
C HIS A 105 0.14 11.90 -7.66
N ILE A 106 0.50 11.10 -8.66
CA ILE A 106 1.47 10.02 -8.55
C ILE A 106 2.76 10.50 -9.24
N PRO A 107 3.89 10.58 -8.52
CA PRO A 107 5.14 11.06 -9.10
C PRO A 107 5.68 10.09 -10.16
N SER A 108 6.48 10.61 -11.08
CA SER A 108 7.27 9.81 -11.99
C SER A 108 8.62 9.49 -11.36
N ARG A 109 8.96 8.22 -11.25
CA ARG A 109 10.23 7.76 -10.68
C ARG A 109 11.47 8.44 -11.27
N LEU A 110 11.42 8.75 -12.58
CA LEU A 110 12.57 9.32 -13.32
C LEU A 110 12.59 10.85 -13.30
N GLN A 111 11.43 11.49 -13.27
CA GLN A 111 11.34 12.95 -13.35
C GLN A 111 11.27 13.60 -11.97
N ASP A 112 10.54 12.98 -11.03
CA ASP A 112 10.25 13.55 -9.73
C ASP A 112 11.09 12.95 -8.60
N GLY A 113 11.64 11.76 -8.81
CA GLY A 113 12.27 11.00 -7.75
C GLY A 113 11.24 10.29 -6.84
N TYR A 114 11.61 10.10 -5.59
CA TYR A 114 10.77 9.47 -4.58
C TYR A 114 10.11 10.53 -3.68
N GLY A 115 8.82 10.38 -3.44
CA GLY A 115 8.06 11.18 -2.48
C GLY A 115 7.81 12.63 -2.88
N LEU A 116 7.28 13.39 -1.92
CA LEU A 116 6.99 14.82 -2.08
C LEU A 116 8.29 15.61 -2.23
N ASN A 117 8.35 16.52 -3.21
CA ASN A 117 9.53 17.35 -3.48
C ASN A 117 9.18 18.82 -3.69
N VAL A 118 10.17 19.69 -3.56
CA VAL A 118 10.08 21.15 -3.65
C VAL A 118 9.36 21.61 -4.92
N THR A 119 9.78 21.11 -6.08
CA THR A 119 9.19 21.50 -7.37
C THR A 119 7.69 21.20 -7.45
N ARG A 120 7.25 20.08 -6.87
CA ARG A 120 5.83 19.72 -6.86
C ARG A 120 5.04 20.57 -5.88
N VAL A 121 5.62 20.91 -4.73
CA VAL A 121 5.01 21.85 -3.77
C VAL A 121 4.78 23.22 -4.43
N GLU A 122 5.79 23.79 -5.13
CA GLU A 122 5.65 25.05 -5.88
C GLU A 122 4.51 24.98 -6.91
N GLN A 123 4.41 23.87 -7.66
CA GLN A 123 3.35 23.67 -8.63
C GLN A 123 1.96 23.56 -7.98
N MET A 124 1.87 22.97 -6.80
CA MET A 124 0.62 22.88 -6.05
C MET A 124 0.21 24.22 -5.49
N ALA A 125 1.15 25.01 -4.94
CA ALA A 125 0.92 26.39 -4.53
C ALA A 125 0.38 27.25 -5.68
N ALA A 126 1.03 27.18 -6.84
CA ALA A 126 0.59 27.91 -8.04
C ALA A 126 -0.81 27.53 -8.53
N LYS A 127 -1.29 26.32 -8.23
CA LYS A 127 -2.64 25.84 -8.52
C LYS A 127 -3.66 26.17 -7.42
N GLY A 128 -3.20 26.76 -6.31
CA GLY A 128 -4.03 27.17 -5.19
C GLY A 128 -4.46 26.01 -4.29
N TYR A 129 -3.67 24.96 -4.17
CA TYR A 129 -3.87 23.94 -3.14
C TYR A 129 -3.47 24.51 -1.78
N SER A 130 -4.25 24.23 -0.74
CA SER A 130 -4.00 24.65 0.64
C SER A 130 -3.77 23.46 1.59
N LEU A 131 -4.12 22.25 1.15
CA LEU A 131 -3.89 21.03 1.89
C LEU A 131 -3.31 19.94 0.98
N ILE A 132 -2.19 19.36 1.38
CA ILE A 132 -1.60 18.16 0.76
C ILE A 132 -1.71 17.02 1.77
N ILE A 133 -2.24 15.88 1.34
CA ILE A 133 -2.23 14.64 2.12
C ILE A 133 -1.30 13.68 1.39
N THR A 134 -0.12 13.40 1.95
CA THR A 134 0.76 12.39 1.39
C THR A 134 0.28 11.01 1.80
N VAL A 135 0.43 10.04 0.93
CA VAL A 135 0.12 8.63 1.21
C VAL A 135 1.28 7.76 0.74
N ASP A 136 1.74 6.88 1.64
CA ASP A 136 2.87 5.97 1.38
C ASP A 136 4.20 6.72 1.10
N ASN A 137 4.29 7.94 1.56
CA ASN A 137 5.49 8.77 1.51
C ASN A 137 5.34 10.00 2.41
N GLY A 138 6.42 10.78 2.54
CA GLY A 138 6.38 12.09 3.20
C GLY A 138 7.15 12.15 4.50
N ILE A 139 7.39 11.03 5.19
CA ILE A 139 8.08 11.03 6.49
C ILE A 139 9.54 11.55 6.43
N LYS A 140 10.13 11.60 5.24
CA LYS A 140 11.48 12.14 4.98
C LYS A 140 11.48 13.38 4.09
N ALA A 141 10.33 13.98 3.84
CA ALA A 141 10.19 15.11 2.92
C ALA A 141 10.37 16.48 3.60
N ASN A 142 11.33 16.61 4.53
CA ASN A 142 11.52 17.78 5.37
C ASN A 142 11.58 19.08 4.56
N GLU A 143 12.47 19.17 3.56
CA GLU A 143 12.65 20.37 2.73
C GLU A 143 11.37 20.76 1.97
N ALA A 144 10.65 19.78 1.43
CA ALA A 144 9.43 20.03 0.70
C ALA A 144 8.28 20.49 1.63
N ILE A 145 8.22 19.93 2.84
CA ILE A 145 7.21 20.29 3.85
C ILE A 145 7.51 21.68 4.44
N ASP A 146 8.79 22.00 4.69
CA ASP A 146 9.18 23.34 5.12
C ASP A 146 8.77 24.40 4.07
N LEU A 147 9.03 24.13 2.79
CA LEU A 147 8.56 25.01 1.72
C LEU A 147 7.03 25.11 1.65
N ALA A 148 6.30 24.00 1.85
CA ALA A 148 4.84 24.00 1.88
C ALA A 148 4.32 24.95 2.97
N ASN A 149 4.91 24.89 4.17
CA ASN A 149 4.59 25.78 5.28
C ASN A 149 4.86 27.27 4.94
N GLU A 150 6.01 27.57 4.29
CA GLU A 150 6.32 28.92 3.83
C GLU A 150 5.31 29.45 2.81
N LEU A 151 4.75 28.57 2.00
CA LEU A 151 3.74 28.90 0.98
C LEU A 151 2.29 28.85 1.50
N GLY A 152 2.10 28.57 2.80
CA GLY A 152 0.78 28.50 3.43
C GLY A 152 -0.03 27.26 3.04
N ILE A 153 0.65 26.13 2.77
CA ILE A 153 0.04 24.84 2.48
C ILE A 153 0.29 23.91 3.65
N ASP A 154 -0.77 23.44 4.29
CA ASP A 154 -0.66 22.41 5.30
C ASP A 154 -0.38 21.05 4.67
N VAL A 155 0.49 20.26 5.32
CA VAL A 155 0.81 18.89 4.87
C VAL A 155 0.43 17.90 5.97
N ILE A 156 -0.45 16.96 5.63
CA ILE A 156 -0.73 15.78 6.44
C ILE A 156 0.09 14.63 5.85
N VAL A 157 0.99 14.06 6.64
CA VAL A 157 1.78 12.90 6.24
C VAL A 157 1.07 11.62 6.68
N THR A 158 0.79 10.70 5.75
CA THR A 158 0.41 9.32 6.08
C THR A 158 1.43 8.37 5.47
N ASP A 159 2.22 7.71 6.32
CA ASP A 159 3.37 6.93 5.87
C ASP A 159 3.61 5.73 6.80
N HIS A 160 4.44 4.79 6.36
CA HIS A 160 4.85 3.61 7.14
C HIS A 160 6.35 3.30 7.02
N HIS A 161 7.06 4.05 6.20
CA HIS A 161 8.49 3.86 5.96
C HIS A 161 9.35 4.16 7.20
N SER A 162 10.58 3.65 7.21
CA SER A 162 11.54 3.99 8.26
C SER A 162 11.81 5.49 8.27
N HIS A 163 11.84 6.07 9.45
CA HIS A 163 12.10 7.49 9.68
C HIS A 163 13.41 7.69 10.44
N ASP A 164 13.95 8.88 10.33
CA ASP A 164 15.07 9.37 11.12
C ASP A 164 14.54 10.08 12.38
N ASP A 165 15.42 10.46 13.31
CA ASP A 165 15.01 11.20 14.53
C ASP A 165 14.44 12.59 14.21
N ASN A 166 14.83 13.18 13.06
CA ASN A 166 14.34 14.48 12.59
C ASN A 166 13.09 14.28 11.71
N LEU A 167 11.91 14.31 12.32
CA LEU A 167 10.64 14.25 11.62
C LEU A 167 10.35 15.57 10.87
N PRO A 168 9.61 15.51 9.74
CA PRO A 168 9.21 16.73 9.02
C PRO A 168 8.24 17.57 9.86
N ASN A 169 8.31 18.90 9.70
CA ASN A 169 7.42 19.84 10.37
C ASN A 169 6.04 19.91 9.66
N ALA A 170 5.41 18.73 9.51
CA ALA A 170 4.09 18.59 8.92
C ALA A 170 2.99 19.09 9.88
N PHE A 171 1.81 19.42 9.35
CA PHE A 171 0.64 19.74 10.17
C PHE A 171 0.29 18.57 11.08
N SER A 172 0.25 17.35 10.52
CA SER A 172 0.12 16.11 11.30
C SER A 172 0.80 14.94 10.60
N ILE A 173 1.18 13.91 11.38
CA ILE A 173 1.85 12.70 10.90
C ILE A 173 1.11 11.46 11.41
N ILE A 174 0.52 10.73 10.50
CA ILE A 174 -0.14 9.44 10.75
C ILE A 174 0.85 8.33 10.40
N HIS A 175 1.47 7.78 11.44
CA HIS A 175 2.50 6.77 11.29
C HIS A 175 2.53 5.83 12.51
N THR A 176 2.53 4.53 12.29
CA THR A 176 2.47 3.54 13.39
C THR A 176 3.67 3.61 14.33
N ALA A 177 4.90 3.81 13.80
CA ALA A 177 6.12 3.79 14.62
C ALA A 177 6.19 4.96 15.61
N ILE A 178 5.62 6.11 15.28
CA ILE A 178 5.58 7.31 16.14
C ILE A 178 4.29 7.44 16.94
N SER A 179 3.38 6.47 16.86
CA SER A 179 2.15 6.41 17.64
C SER A 179 2.27 5.31 18.71
N PRO A 180 2.66 5.64 19.96
CA PRO A 180 2.95 4.66 21.00
C PRO A 180 1.80 3.69 21.29
N ASP A 181 0.57 4.21 21.24
CA ASP A 181 -0.65 3.46 21.55
C ASP A 181 -1.10 2.56 20.40
N TYR A 182 -0.50 2.70 19.20
CA TYR A 182 -0.81 1.82 18.08
C TYR A 182 -0.10 0.46 18.26
N PRO A 183 -0.84 -0.66 18.40
CA PRO A 183 -0.26 -1.91 18.91
C PRO A 183 0.65 -2.63 17.91
N TYR A 184 0.36 -2.53 16.60
CA TYR A 184 1.04 -3.27 15.55
C TYR A 184 1.69 -2.34 14.52
N LYS A 185 3.03 -2.32 14.48
CA LYS A 185 3.77 -1.32 13.71
C LYS A 185 3.88 -1.59 12.20
N PRO A 186 4.10 -2.84 11.71
CA PRO A 186 4.41 -3.09 10.30
C PRO A 186 3.14 -3.24 9.45
N ILE A 187 2.51 -2.12 9.10
CA ILE A 187 1.39 -2.06 8.15
C ILE A 187 1.81 -1.27 6.91
N SER A 188 1.17 -1.50 5.76
CA SER A 188 1.45 -0.80 4.50
C SER A 188 0.86 0.60 4.45
N GLY A 189 1.38 1.47 3.58
CA GLY A 189 0.87 2.82 3.37
C GLY A 189 -0.60 2.83 2.95
N GLY A 190 -1.03 1.90 2.08
CA GLY A 190 -2.43 1.76 1.72
C GLY A 190 -3.33 1.28 2.85
N PHE A 191 -2.80 0.55 3.83
CA PHE A 191 -3.59 0.21 5.01
C PHE A 191 -3.73 1.40 5.97
N VAL A 192 -2.69 2.25 6.11
CA VAL A 192 -2.80 3.54 6.81
C VAL A 192 -3.86 4.42 6.12
N ALA A 193 -3.78 4.56 4.79
CA ALA A 193 -4.75 5.33 4.01
C ALA A 193 -6.19 4.79 4.17
N TYR A 194 -6.37 3.46 4.20
CA TYR A 194 -7.68 2.85 4.45
C TYR A 194 -8.24 3.18 5.83
N LYS A 195 -7.40 3.20 6.87
CA LYS A 195 -7.83 3.56 8.21
C LYS A 195 -8.32 5.01 8.27
N LEU A 196 -7.59 5.94 7.65
CA LEU A 196 -8.03 7.32 7.50
C LEU A 196 -9.34 7.40 6.69
N ALA A 197 -9.43 6.69 5.55
CA ALA A 197 -10.65 6.63 4.74
C ALA A 197 -11.85 6.11 5.53
N SER A 198 -11.66 5.06 6.35
CA SER A 198 -12.73 4.49 7.18
C SER A 198 -13.20 5.47 8.27
N ALA A 199 -12.28 6.23 8.85
CA ALA A 199 -12.60 7.27 9.83
C ALA A 199 -13.39 8.42 9.19
N LEU A 200 -12.97 8.93 8.04
CA LEU A 200 -13.67 9.97 7.28
C LEU A 200 -15.07 9.52 6.83
N LEU A 201 -15.21 8.28 6.37
CA LEU A 201 -16.50 7.72 5.94
C LEU A 201 -17.39 7.27 7.11
N ASN A 202 -16.85 7.19 8.31
CA ASN A 202 -17.50 6.58 9.48
C ASN A 202 -18.08 5.18 9.18
N ARG A 203 -17.38 4.40 8.36
CA ARG A 203 -17.77 3.02 7.98
C ARG A 203 -16.64 2.27 7.31
N HIS A 204 -16.73 0.94 7.32
CA HIS A 204 -15.83 0.06 6.58
C HIS A 204 -16.36 -0.21 5.17
N ASP A 205 -15.68 0.32 4.15
CA ASP A 205 -16.00 0.01 2.75
C ASP A 205 -15.26 -1.26 2.31
N LYS A 206 -16.00 -2.25 1.81
CA LYS A 206 -15.43 -3.57 1.42
C LYS A 206 -14.45 -3.47 0.26
N TYR A 207 -14.69 -2.58 -0.69
CA TYR A 207 -13.82 -2.43 -1.84
C TYR A 207 -12.49 -1.79 -1.44
N LEU A 208 -12.54 -0.69 -0.67
CA LEU A 208 -11.33 -0.04 -0.15
C LEU A 208 -10.54 -0.97 0.77
N PHE A 209 -11.23 -1.80 1.56
CA PHE A 209 -10.62 -2.85 2.37
C PHE A 209 -9.85 -3.87 1.51
N CYS A 210 -10.41 -4.25 0.36
CA CYS A 210 -9.72 -5.13 -0.58
C CYS A 210 -8.48 -4.47 -1.20
N LEU A 211 -8.53 -3.17 -1.52
CA LEU A 211 -7.37 -2.43 -2.01
C LEU A 211 -6.25 -2.41 -0.95
N ALA A 212 -6.57 -2.13 0.31
CA ALA A 212 -5.61 -2.15 1.42
C ALA A 212 -4.97 -3.53 1.63
N ALA A 213 -5.70 -4.62 1.40
CA ALA A 213 -5.13 -5.96 1.45
C ALA A 213 -4.15 -6.23 0.28
N ILE A 214 -4.41 -5.67 -0.89
CA ILE A 214 -3.49 -5.77 -2.04
C ILE A 214 -2.19 -5.01 -1.73
N THR A 215 -2.26 -3.82 -1.11
CA THR A 215 -1.07 -3.06 -0.71
C THR A 215 -0.24 -3.83 0.31
N THR A 216 -0.87 -4.38 1.34
CA THR A 216 -0.22 -5.21 2.36
C THR A 216 0.54 -6.41 1.76
N ILE A 217 -0.02 -7.04 0.72
CA ILE A 217 0.63 -8.17 0.03
C ILE A 217 1.73 -7.68 -0.91
N SER A 218 1.50 -6.60 -1.65
CA SER A 218 2.45 -6.08 -2.65
C SER A 218 3.72 -5.53 -2.01
N ASP A 219 3.58 -4.92 -0.83
CA ASP A 219 4.68 -4.38 -0.05
C ASP A 219 5.32 -5.41 0.91
N MET A 220 4.90 -6.66 0.78
CA MET A 220 5.44 -7.81 1.51
C MET A 220 5.37 -7.68 3.03
N MET A 221 4.36 -6.99 3.56
CA MET A 221 4.17 -6.83 5.00
C MET A 221 3.98 -8.17 5.69
N PRO A 222 4.49 -8.33 6.94
CA PRO A 222 4.28 -9.55 7.70
C PRO A 222 2.78 -9.84 7.89
N LEU A 223 2.33 -11.03 7.48
CA LEU A 223 0.93 -11.45 7.63
C LEU A 223 0.65 -11.98 9.04
N LEU A 224 0.85 -11.11 10.02
CA LEU A 224 0.57 -11.31 11.44
C LEU A 224 -0.48 -10.27 11.88
N ASP A 225 -1.03 -10.42 13.08
CA ASP A 225 -1.95 -9.49 13.71
C ASP A 225 -3.04 -8.99 12.75
N GLU A 226 -3.26 -7.67 12.65
CA GLU A 226 -4.29 -7.07 11.79
C GLU A 226 -4.02 -7.24 10.29
N ASN A 227 -2.77 -7.32 9.84
CA ASN A 227 -2.45 -7.60 8.43
C ASN A 227 -3.00 -8.94 7.98
N ARG A 228 -2.88 -9.97 8.84
CA ARG A 228 -3.44 -11.29 8.56
C ARG A 228 -4.96 -11.24 8.51
N SER A 229 -5.57 -10.55 9.45
CA SER A 229 -7.03 -10.36 9.52
C SER A 229 -7.55 -9.64 8.27
N LEU A 230 -6.89 -8.55 7.87
CA LEU A 230 -7.17 -7.77 6.67
C LEU A 230 -7.13 -8.68 5.42
N VAL A 231 -6.00 -9.36 5.19
CA VAL A 231 -5.81 -10.19 4.00
C VAL A 231 -6.79 -11.36 3.96
N LYS A 232 -6.97 -12.06 5.08
CA LYS A 232 -7.92 -13.18 5.18
C LYS A 232 -9.33 -12.74 4.81
N ARG A 233 -9.82 -11.64 5.39
CA ARG A 233 -11.18 -11.14 5.16
C ARG A 233 -11.36 -10.54 3.77
N ALA A 234 -10.35 -9.82 3.26
CA ALA A 234 -10.39 -9.28 1.90
C ALA A 234 -10.48 -10.37 0.83
N LEU A 235 -9.76 -11.49 1.00
CA LEU A 235 -9.86 -12.64 0.09
C LEU A 235 -11.27 -13.26 0.08
N GLU A 236 -12.00 -13.22 1.20
CA GLU A 236 -13.42 -13.62 1.26
C GLU A 236 -14.28 -12.61 0.49
N PHE A 237 -14.12 -11.31 0.74
CA PHE A 237 -14.86 -10.27 0.02
C PHE A 237 -14.63 -10.30 -1.49
N MET A 238 -13.39 -10.52 -1.95
CA MET A 238 -13.06 -10.65 -3.38
C MET A 238 -13.73 -11.87 -4.04
N LYS A 239 -14.02 -12.92 -3.27
CA LYS A 239 -14.74 -14.12 -3.78
C LYS A 239 -16.26 -13.92 -3.78
N GLU A 240 -16.78 -13.19 -2.81
CA GLU A 240 -18.21 -12.96 -2.62
C GLU A 240 -18.75 -11.81 -3.49
N ASN A 241 -17.91 -10.85 -3.82
CA ASN A 241 -18.29 -9.62 -4.53
C ASN A 241 -17.57 -9.54 -5.88
N LYS A 242 -18.22 -8.89 -6.84
CA LYS A 242 -17.61 -8.59 -8.13
C LYS A 242 -17.01 -7.19 -8.09
N PHE A 243 -15.70 -7.13 -8.23
CA PHE A 243 -14.94 -5.89 -8.38
C PHE A 243 -14.29 -5.89 -9.77
N PRO A 244 -14.91 -5.25 -10.78
CA PRO A 244 -14.43 -5.32 -12.16
C PRO A 244 -12.96 -4.90 -12.32
N GLN A 245 -12.50 -3.95 -11.52
CA GLN A 245 -11.11 -3.50 -11.48
C GLN A 245 -10.16 -4.66 -11.14
N LEU A 246 -10.51 -5.46 -10.15
CA LEU A 246 -9.68 -6.56 -9.70
C LEU A 246 -9.80 -7.77 -10.62
N GLU A 247 -11.00 -8.08 -11.11
CA GLU A 247 -11.26 -9.20 -12.04
C GLU A 247 -10.47 -9.04 -13.35
N LEU A 248 -10.46 -7.83 -13.93
CA LEU A 248 -9.74 -7.56 -15.18
C LEU A 248 -8.22 -7.65 -15.00
N LEU A 249 -7.69 -7.22 -13.86
CA LEU A 249 -6.26 -7.38 -13.57
C LEU A 249 -5.91 -8.83 -13.24
N LEU A 250 -6.76 -9.56 -12.53
CA LEU A 250 -6.52 -10.96 -12.20
C LEU A 250 -6.51 -11.83 -13.49
N GLY A 251 -7.48 -11.63 -14.35
CA GLY A 251 -7.67 -12.39 -15.59
C GLY A 251 -8.49 -13.67 -15.41
N ASN A 252 -8.89 -14.25 -16.53
CA ASN A 252 -9.75 -15.43 -16.56
C ASN A 252 -9.06 -16.66 -15.96
N ASN A 253 -9.85 -17.54 -15.34
CA ASN A 253 -9.43 -18.83 -14.76
C ASN A 253 -8.45 -18.72 -13.56
N GLN A 254 -8.29 -17.55 -12.98
CA GLN A 254 -7.50 -17.35 -11.76
C GLN A 254 -8.40 -17.24 -10.53
N LYS A 255 -7.85 -17.58 -9.36
CA LYS A 255 -8.54 -17.46 -8.07
C LYS A 255 -7.82 -16.44 -7.20
N TYR A 256 -8.58 -15.65 -6.43
CA TYR A 256 -8.00 -14.74 -5.45
C TYR A 256 -7.31 -15.52 -4.32
N ASN A 257 -6.02 -15.33 -4.21
CA ASN A 257 -5.17 -15.78 -3.11
C ASN A 257 -3.94 -14.86 -3.03
N VAL A 258 -3.15 -15.00 -1.97
CA VAL A 258 -1.94 -14.17 -1.77
C VAL A 258 -0.99 -14.24 -2.96
N THR A 259 -0.79 -15.44 -3.52
CA THR A 259 0.11 -15.63 -4.68
C THR A 259 -0.40 -14.90 -5.92
N SER A 260 -1.70 -15.01 -6.26
CA SER A 260 -2.24 -14.33 -7.44
C SER A 260 -2.22 -12.81 -7.28
N ILE A 261 -2.43 -12.30 -6.07
CA ILE A 261 -2.31 -10.86 -5.82
C ILE A 261 -0.85 -10.43 -5.97
N GLY A 262 0.09 -11.08 -5.31
CA GLY A 262 1.51 -10.70 -5.32
C GLY A 262 2.22 -10.92 -6.65
N PHE A 263 1.80 -11.91 -7.47
CA PHE A 263 2.50 -12.27 -8.71
C PHE A 263 1.71 -11.97 -10.00
N ILE A 264 0.42 -11.63 -9.92
CA ILE A 264 -0.40 -11.31 -11.10
C ILE A 264 -0.92 -9.88 -11.03
N ILE A 265 -1.58 -9.46 -9.93
CA ILE A 265 -2.20 -8.13 -9.82
C ILE A 265 -1.13 -7.07 -9.55
N ALA A 266 -0.39 -7.18 -8.46
CA ALA A 266 0.60 -6.19 -8.05
C ALA A 266 1.68 -5.90 -9.12
N PRO A 267 2.25 -6.89 -9.85
CA PRO A 267 3.21 -6.62 -10.92
C PRO A 267 2.64 -5.81 -12.08
N LYS A 268 1.35 -5.94 -12.39
CA LYS A 268 0.68 -5.15 -13.43
C LYS A 268 0.54 -3.69 -13.01
N ILE A 269 0.21 -3.43 -11.74
CA ILE A 269 0.14 -2.08 -11.18
C ILE A 269 1.55 -1.48 -11.12
N ASN A 270 2.52 -2.19 -10.53
CA ASN A 270 3.91 -1.76 -10.43
C ASN A 270 4.56 -1.46 -11.79
N SER A 271 4.08 -2.08 -12.86
CA SER A 271 4.64 -1.84 -14.21
C SER A 271 4.41 -0.40 -14.69
N PHE A 272 3.35 0.27 -14.24
CA PHE A 272 3.08 1.68 -14.57
C PHE A 272 4.13 2.61 -13.95
N GLY A 273 4.46 2.44 -12.69
CA GLY A 273 5.50 3.24 -12.04
C GLY A 273 6.90 2.95 -12.58
N ARG A 274 7.20 1.67 -12.88
CA ARG A 274 8.51 1.25 -13.43
C ARG A 274 8.75 1.71 -14.86
N LEU A 275 7.71 1.85 -15.66
CA LEU A 275 7.74 2.31 -17.05
C LEU A 275 6.95 3.62 -17.23
N GLY A 276 7.07 4.52 -16.27
CA GLY A 276 6.36 5.81 -16.22
C GLY A 276 6.63 6.73 -17.41
N GLU A 277 7.71 6.51 -18.17
CA GLU A 277 7.99 7.21 -19.43
C GLU A 277 7.00 6.80 -20.55
N ILE A 278 6.46 5.59 -20.46
CA ILE A 278 5.57 5.02 -21.50
C ILE A 278 4.11 5.22 -21.14
N VAL A 279 3.80 5.27 -19.84
CA VAL A 279 2.42 5.36 -19.34
C VAL A 279 2.36 6.17 -18.05
N ASN A 280 1.36 7.05 -17.98
CA ASN A 280 1.15 7.87 -16.79
C ASN A 280 0.48 7.04 -15.67
N PRO A 281 1.13 6.86 -14.49
CA PRO A 281 0.57 6.07 -13.39
C PRO A 281 -0.73 6.68 -12.80
N ASN A 282 -0.98 7.97 -12.98
CA ASN A 282 -2.22 8.61 -12.57
C ASN A 282 -3.48 8.03 -13.25
N HIS A 283 -3.33 7.33 -14.38
CA HIS A 283 -4.45 6.61 -15.00
C HIS A 283 -4.96 5.46 -14.15
N LEU A 284 -4.10 4.85 -13.31
CA LEU A 284 -4.50 3.79 -12.40
C LEU A 284 -5.40 4.32 -11.27
N VAL A 285 -5.19 5.54 -10.77
CA VAL A 285 -6.09 6.13 -9.78
C VAL A 285 -7.52 6.18 -10.34
N LYS A 286 -7.70 6.69 -11.56
CA LYS A 286 -9.02 6.72 -12.24
C LYS A 286 -9.61 5.33 -12.44
N TYR A 287 -8.75 4.34 -12.74
CA TYR A 287 -9.16 2.96 -12.92
C TYR A 287 -9.73 2.34 -11.64
N PHE A 288 -9.12 2.65 -10.49
CA PHE A 288 -9.54 2.10 -9.21
C PHE A 288 -10.73 2.82 -8.56
N LEU A 289 -11.26 3.91 -9.15
CA LEU A 289 -12.51 4.48 -8.66
C LEU A 289 -13.69 3.56 -8.96
N GLN A 290 -14.62 3.45 -8.02
CA GLN A 290 -15.79 2.57 -8.18
C GLN A 290 -16.73 3.01 -9.32
N ASN A 291 -16.72 4.29 -9.68
CA ASN A 291 -17.49 4.84 -10.79
C ASN A 291 -16.74 4.83 -12.13
N ALA A 292 -15.59 4.17 -12.21
CA ALA A 292 -14.83 4.08 -13.46
C ALA A 292 -15.69 3.47 -14.59
N SER A 293 -15.71 4.16 -15.74
CA SER A 293 -16.48 3.66 -16.89
C SER A 293 -15.88 2.38 -17.47
N THR A 294 -16.71 1.56 -18.11
CA THR A 294 -16.26 0.34 -18.80
C THR A 294 -15.11 0.62 -19.78
N GLY A 295 -15.14 1.77 -20.46
CA GLY A 295 -14.07 2.18 -21.37
C GLY A 295 -12.73 2.39 -20.66
N ILE A 296 -12.73 3.06 -19.50
CA ILE A 296 -11.54 3.23 -18.66
C ILE A 296 -11.04 1.87 -18.17
N LEU A 297 -11.95 1.03 -17.68
CA LEU A 297 -11.60 -0.29 -17.16
C LEU A 297 -10.92 -1.16 -18.21
N GLN A 298 -11.46 -1.22 -19.42
CA GLN A 298 -10.90 -1.99 -20.52
C GLN A 298 -9.57 -1.43 -21.04
N ALA A 299 -9.50 -0.11 -21.26
CA ALA A 299 -8.29 0.53 -21.78
C ALA A 299 -7.11 0.39 -20.80
N VAL A 300 -7.32 0.67 -19.51
CA VAL A 300 -6.24 0.65 -18.52
C VAL A 300 -5.82 -0.77 -18.18
N SER A 301 -6.76 -1.74 -18.04
CA SER A 301 -6.41 -3.14 -17.78
C SER A 301 -5.64 -3.77 -18.95
N SER A 302 -6.05 -3.51 -20.20
CA SER A 302 -5.31 -3.96 -21.38
C SER A 302 -3.90 -3.37 -21.43
N LYS A 303 -3.77 -2.08 -21.10
CA LYS A 303 -2.48 -1.41 -21.03
C LYS A 303 -1.60 -1.97 -19.90
N ALA A 304 -2.17 -2.29 -18.74
CA ALA A 304 -1.46 -2.92 -17.63
C ALA A 304 -0.86 -4.28 -18.00
N ILE A 305 -1.62 -5.09 -18.75
CA ILE A 305 -1.15 -6.39 -19.27
C ILE A 305 0.00 -6.18 -20.28
N GLU A 306 -0.16 -5.27 -21.24
CA GLU A 306 0.84 -4.94 -22.26
C GLU A 306 2.16 -4.48 -21.61
N ILE A 307 2.09 -3.48 -20.72
CA ILE A 307 3.26 -2.89 -20.05
C ILE A 307 3.98 -3.91 -19.16
N ASN A 308 3.23 -4.74 -18.43
CA ASN A 308 3.85 -5.80 -17.61
C ASN A 308 4.53 -6.86 -18.49
N SER A 309 3.95 -7.24 -19.63
CA SER A 309 4.60 -8.14 -20.60
C SER A 309 5.89 -7.53 -21.15
N LYS A 310 5.86 -6.25 -21.52
CA LYS A 310 7.05 -5.51 -21.97
C LYS A 310 8.14 -5.51 -20.89
N ARG A 311 7.80 -5.21 -19.65
CA ARG A 311 8.73 -5.26 -18.51
C ARG A 311 9.37 -6.64 -18.38
N GLN A 312 8.59 -7.73 -18.45
CA GLN A 312 9.10 -9.11 -18.36
C GLN A 312 10.08 -9.41 -19.50
N THR A 313 9.73 -9.01 -20.74
CA THR A 313 10.62 -9.18 -21.90
C THR A 313 11.95 -8.44 -21.70
N MET A 314 11.92 -7.17 -21.28
CA MET A 314 13.13 -6.40 -21.00
C MET A 314 13.98 -7.04 -19.91
N THR A 315 13.37 -7.51 -18.83
CA THR A 315 14.09 -8.21 -17.74
C THR A 315 14.77 -9.48 -18.26
N ASN A 316 14.08 -10.28 -19.06
CA ASN A 316 14.64 -11.51 -19.63
C ASN A 316 15.79 -11.21 -20.61
N GLN A 317 15.67 -10.18 -21.43
CA GLN A 317 16.74 -9.76 -22.34
C GLN A 317 17.99 -9.31 -21.58
N GLN A 318 17.82 -8.48 -20.54
CA GLN A 318 18.93 -8.06 -19.67
C GLN A 318 19.59 -9.25 -18.98
N TYR A 319 18.79 -10.16 -18.43
CA TYR A 319 19.29 -11.38 -17.81
C TYR A 319 20.14 -12.21 -18.76
N GLN A 320 19.68 -12.45 -20.01
CA GLN A 320 20.44 -13.17 -21.03
C GLN A 320 21.74 -12.45 -21.40
N THR A 321 21.71 -11.13 -21.49
CA THR A 321 22.90 -10.32 -21.76
C THR A 321 23.95 -10.47 -20.66
N VAL A 322 23.51 -10.41 -19.40
CA VAL A 322 24.40 -10.59 -18.24
C VAL A 322 24.98 -12.00 -18.24
N LEU A 323 24.14 -13.03 -18.44
CA LEU A 323 24.60 -14.42 -18.49
C LEU A 323 25.67 -14.63 -19.59
N ALA A 324 25.49 -14.02 -20.76
CA ALA A 324 26.44 -14.13 -21.86
C ALA A 324 27.78 -13.39 -21.58
N SER A 325 27.80 -12.44 -20.67
CA SER A 325 29.01 -11.69 -20.26
C SER A 325 29.77 -12.30 -19.09
N LEU A 326 29.19 -13.28 -18.37
CA LEU A 326 29.83 -13.93 -17.24
C LEU A 326 30.85 -14.98 -17.70
N ASP A 327 32.05 -14.97 -17.08
CA ASP A 327 33.04 -16.02 -17.25
C ASP A 327 32.64 -17.22 -16.35
N ALA A 328 33.03 -18.44 -16.77
CA ALA A 328 32.78 -19.67 -16.03
C ALA A 328 33.40 -19.66 -14.60
N ASN A 329 34.34 -18.77 -14.35
CA ASN A 329 35.01 -18.57 -13.05
C ASN A 329 34.37 -17.47 -12.17
N ASP A 330 33.40 -16.73 -12.68
CA ASP A 330 32.73 -15.69 -11.89
C ASP A 330 31.89 -16.31 -10.77
N LYS A 331 32.23 -15.95 -9.54
CA LYS A 331 31.42 -16.35 -8.38
C LYS A 331 30.26 -15.39 -8.23
N PHE A 332 29.05 -15.93 -8.30
CA PHE A 332 27.88 -15.18 -7.85
C PHE A 332 28.00 -14.95 -6.32
N LEU A 333 27.89 -13.70 -5.93
CA LEU A 333 27.75 -13.29 -4.53
C LEU A 333 26.33 -13.51 -4.04
#